data_8bf0b3f0b80380d97f4cf3ddb203a09f
#
_entry.id   8bf0b3f0b80380d97f4cf3ddb203a09f
#
_cell.length_a   1.000
_cell.length_b   1.000
_cell.length_c   1.000
_cell.angle_alpha   90.00
_cell.angle_beta   90.00
_cell.angle_gamma   90.00
#
_symmetry.space_group_name_H-M   'P 1'
#
loop_
_entity.id
_entity.type
_entity.pdbx_description
1 polymer ?
#
loop_
_entity_poly.entity_id
_entity_poly.type
_entity_poly.pdbx_seq_one_letter_code
_entity_poly.pdbx_strand_id
1 'polypeptide(L)'
;KIQKKFYPNGILRRKTPLFGGVVIGIREEYDKEGNLIKVVDEDRKFGKIKPRDIVELLEKEGWFNRETGENRITGEAVLPTTGAFYRILISYMRITYVLPERSRTGRSYWRVSINPRSLGYITTYIIDGETGEFSKEKKFVMKYE
;
A
#
# COMPACT_ATOMS: atom_id res chain seq x y z
N LYS A 1 -7.91 0.33 -2.36
CA LYS A 1 -8.30 -0.09 -3.73
C LYS A 1 -8.81 -1.53 -3.71
N ILE A 2 -9.88 -1.78 -4.45
CA ILE A 2 -10.43 -3.13 -4.62
C ILE A 2 -10.23 -3.53 -6.07
N GLN A 3 -9.49 -4.63 -6.30
CA GLN A 3 -9.33 -5.21 -7.61
C GLN A 3 -10.42 -6.26 -7.83
N LYS A 4 -11.10 -6.20 -8.98
CA LYS A 4 -12.12 -7.16 -9.37
C LYS A 4 -11.69 -7.83 -10.65
N LYS A 5 -11.81 -9.16 -10.68
CA LYS A 5 -11.61 -9.96 -11.89
C LYS A 5 -12.91 -10.70 -12.23
N PHE A 6 -13.19 -10.82 -13.50
CA PHE A 6 -14.45 -11.39 -14.01
C PHE A 6 -14.17 -12.59 -14.90
N TYR A 7 -15.10 -13.54 -14.91
CA TYR A 7 -15.14 -14.58 -15.92
C TYR A 7 -15.57 -13.99 -17.27
N PRO A 8 -15.31 -14.69 -18.40
CA PRO A 8 -15.78 -14.24 -19.71
C PRO A 8 -17.29 -14.02 -19.81
N ASN A 9 -18.10 -14.70 -18.98
CA ASN A 9 -19.55 -14.51 -18.91
C ASN A 9 -20.00 -13.26 -18.14
N GLY A 10 -19.06 -12.44 -17.63
CA GLY A 10 -19.35 -11.22 -16.90
C GLY A 10 -19.56 -11.40 -15.40
N ILE A 11 -19.55 -12.64 -14.90
CA ILE A 11 -19.70 -12.92 -13.46
C ILE A 11 -18.39 -12.65 -12.72
N LEU A 12 -18.49 -12.05 -11.53
CA LEU A 12 -17.34 -11.75 -10.69
C LEU A 12 -16.64 -13.06 -10.28
N ARG A 13 -15.35 -13.15 -10.59
CA ARG A 13 -14.50 -14.29 -10.26
C ARG A 13 -13.76 -14.10 -8.94
N ARG A 14 -13.21 -12.90 -8.74
CA ARG A 14 -12.37 -12.60 -7.57
C ARG A 14 -12.50 -11.14 -7.18
N LYS A 15 -12.54 -10.91 -5.89
CA LYS A 15 -12.52 -9.57 -5.29
C LYS A 15 -11.37 -9.50 -4.31
N THR A 16 -10.41 -8.60 -4.56
CA THR A 16 -9.16 -8.51 -3.81
C THR A 16 -8.92 -7.08 -3.34
N PRO A 17 -8.98 -6.81 -2.03
CA PRO A 17 -8.56 -5.51 -1.49
C PRO A 17 -7.04 -5.36 -1.58
N LEU A 18 -6.58 -4.18 -2.01
CA LEU A 18 -5.17 -3.87 -2.15
C LEU A 18 -4.80 -2.60 -1.38
N PHE A 19 -3.64 -2.64 -0.75
CA PHE A 19 -2.96 -1.49 -0.16
C PHE A 19 -1.62 -1.33 -0.87
N GLY A 20 -1.56 -0.40 -1.83
CA GLY A 20 -0.43 -0.37 -2.76
C GLY A 20 -0.37 -1.69 -3.54
N GLY A 21 0.78 -2.36 -3.51
CA GLY A 21 0.94 -3.67 -4.12
C GLY A 21 0.62 -4.85 -3.20
N VAL A 22 0.15 -4.58 -1.98
CA VAL A 22 -0.05 -5.61 -0.94
C VAL A 22 -1.52 -6.01 -0.86
N VAL A 23 -1.80 -7.31 -0.92
CA VAL A 23 -3.16 -7.84 -0.71
C VAL A 23 -3.49 -7.77 0.78
N ILE A 24 -4.61 -7.15 1.11
CA ILE A 24 -5.08 -6.95 2.49
C ILE A 24 -6.53 -7.41 2.66
N GLY A 25 -7.01 -7.45 3.90
CA GLY A 25 -8.42 -7.67 4.22
C GLY A 25 -8.92 -9.03 3.78
N ILE A 26 -10.18 -9.06 3.39
CA ILE A 26 -10.87 -10.30 2.99
C ILE A 26 -10.87 -10.41 1.46
N ARG A 27 -10.24 -11.47 0.96
CA ARG A 27 -10.27 -11.83 -0.46
C ARG A 27 -11.37 -12.86 -0.68
N GLU A 28 -12.18 -12.65 -1.68
CA GLU A 28 -13.31 -13.52 -2.03
C GLU A 28 -13.14 -14.07 -3.43
N GLU A 29 -13.45 -15.34 -3.61
CA GLU A 29 -13.46 -16.03 -4.91
C GLU A 29 -14.84 -16.65 -5.15
N TYR A 30 -15.32 -16.54 -6.38
CA TYR A 30 -16.64 -16.98 -6.81
C TYR A 30 -16.53 -17.97 -7.97
N ASP A 31 -17.52 -18.85 -8.11
CA ASP A 31 -17.63 -19.74 -9.27
C ASP A 31 -18.29 -19.03 -10.46
N LYS A 32 -18.42 -19.74 -11.59
CA LYS A 32 -19.01 -19.19 -12.81
C LYS A 32 -20.50 -18.89 -12.68
N GLU A 33 -21.17 -19.46 -11.70
CA GLU A 33 -22.59 -19.24 -11.39
C GLU A 33 -22.80 -18.09 -10.40
N GLY A 34 -21.73 -17.50 -9.86
CA GLY A 34 -21.79 -16.39 -8.92
C GLY A 34 -21.84 -16.81 -7.46
N ASN A 35 -21.61 -18.09 -7.15
CA ASN A 35 -21.58 -18.58 -5.77
C ASN A 35 -20.20 -18.32 -5.14
N LEU A 36 -20.19 -17.87 -3.90
CA LEU A 36 -18.95 -17.69 -3.12
C LEU A 36 -18.37 -19.07 -2.78
N ILE A 37 -17.14 -19.34 -3.26
CA ILE A 37 -16.48 -20.64 -3.06
C ILE A 37 -15.26 -20.56 -2.15
N LYS A 38 -14.69 -19.37 -1.93
CA LYS A 38 -13.49 -19.22 -1.09
C LYS A 38 -13.44 -17.85 -0.46
N VAL A 39 -13.12 -17.82 0.83
CA VAL A 39 -12.86 -16.59 1.59
C VAL A 39 -11.51 -16.74 2.26
N VAL A 40 -10.63 -15.76 2.06
CA VAL A 40 -9.29 -15.75 2.68
C VAL A 40 -9.11 -14.45 3.44
N ASP A 41 -8.76 -14.56 4.72
CA ASP A 41 -8.33 -13.42 5.52
C ASP A 41 -6.84 -13.18 5.27
N GLU A 42 -6.55 -12.26 4.37
CA GLU A 42 -5.17 -11.92 3.98
C GLU A 42 -4.40 -11.18 5.07
N ASP A 43 -5.09 -10.59 6.04
CA ASP A 43 -4.45 -9.86 7.14
C ASP A 43 -3.75 -10.78 8.14
N ARG A 44 -4.03 -12.07 8.11
CA ARG A 44 -3.38 -13.07 8.98
C ARG A 44 -1.87 -13.18 8.75
N LYS A 45 -1.39 -12.82 7.55
CA LYS A 45 0.06 -12.87 7.22
C LYS A 45 0.85 -11.76 7.91
N PHE A 46 0.19 -10.68 8.31
CA PHE A 46 0.88 -9.54 8.92
C PHE A 46 1.18 -9.82 10.39
N GLY A 47 2.31 -9.28 10.86
CA GLY A 47 2.65 -9.25 12.26
C GLY A 47 1.83 -8.22 13.03
N LYS A 48 2.42 -7.62 14.04
CA LYS A 48 1.74 -6.60 14.85
C LYS A 48 1.50 -5.30 14.08
N ILE A 49 2.36 -5.00 13.12
CA ILE A 49 2.24 -3.78 12.31
C ILE A 49 1.34 -4.05 11.11
N LYS A 50 0.22 -3.37 11.08
CA LYS A 50 -0.83 -3.51 10.07
C LYS A 50 -0.79 -2.37 9.07
N PRO A 51 -1.50 -2.49 7.94
CA PRO A 51 -1.59 -1.39 6.96
C PRO A 51 -1.95 -0.04 7.56
N ARG A 52 -2.87 -0.01 8.53
CA ARG A 52 -3.26 1.23 9.22
C ARG A 52 -2.08 1.90 9.92
N ASP A 53 -1.18 1.11 10.52
CA ASP A 53 0.00 1.64 11.20
C ASP A 53 0.96 2.30 10.21
N ILE A 54 1.06 1.76 9.00
CA ILE A 54 1.86 2.35 7.92
C ILE A 54 1.27 3.69 7.50
N VAL A 55 -0.04 3.79 7.35
CA VAL A 55 -0.71 5.05 7.02
C VAL A 55 -0.46 6.11 8.10
N GLU A 56 -0.58 5.72 9.36
CA GLU A 56 -0.32 6.62 10.50
C GLU A 56 1.13 7.12 10.52
N LEU A 57 2.09 6.23 10.25
CA LEU A 57 3.49 6.60 10.15
C LEU A 57 3.73 7.64 9.05
N LEU A 58 3.19 7.40 7.88
CA LEU A 58 3.36 8.31 6.74
C LEU A 58 2.72 9.68 7.00
N GLU A 59 1.60 9.72 7.71
CA GLU A 59 0.97 10.97 8.12
C GLU A 59 1.86 11.72 9.13
N LYS A 60 2.40 11.01 10.12
CA LYS A 60 3.34 11.60 11.10
C LYS A 60 4.62 12.12 10.44
N GLU A 61 5.08 11.44 9.40
CA GLU A 61 6.25 11.88 8.62
C GLU A 61 5.92 13.02 7.66
N GLY A 62 4.68 13.49 7.64
CA GLY A 62 4.26 14.67 6.91
C GLY A 62 4.03 14.45 5.41
N TRP A 63 3.84 13.21 4.97
CA TRP A 63 3.60 12.93 3.54
C TRP A 63 2.19 13.31 3.10
N PHE A 64 1.22 13.23 4.00
CA PHE A 64 -0.14 13.66 3.74
C PHE A 64 -0.86 13.98 5.05
N ASN A 65 -2.00 14.67 4.93
CA ASN A 65 -2.88 14.95 6.04
C ASN A 65 -4.29 14.50 5.66
N ARG A 66 -4.84 13.54 6.40
CA ARG A 66 -6.17 12.97 6.14
C ARG A 66 -7.31 13.96 6.35
N GLU A 67 -7.13 14.94 7.25
CA GLU A 67 -8.14 15.95 7.56
C GLU A 67 -8.20 17.05 6.51
N THR A 68 -7.04 17.56 6.08
CA THR A 68 -6.96 18.67 5.13
C THR A 68 -6.86 18.21 3.67
N GLY A 69 -6.51 16.96 3.44
CA GLY A 69 -6.26 16.42 2.12
C GLY A 69 -4.94 16.87 1.50
N GLU A 70 -4.09 17.58 2.24
CA GLU A 70 -2.78 17.99 1.76
C GLU A 70 -1.90 16.78 1.50
N ASN A 71 -1.16 16.83 0.41
CA ASN A 71 -0.33 15.75 -0.05
C ASN A 71 1.03 16.27 -0.51
N ARG A 72 2.07 15.93 0.24
CA ARG A 72 3.45 16.34 -0.04
C ARG A 72 4.02 15.71 -1.30
N ILE A 73 3.44 14.62 -1.75
CA ILE A 73 3.91 13.89 -2.93
C ILE A 73 3.64 14.70 -4.21
N THR A 74 2.48 15.35 -4.29
CA THR A 74 2.09 16.14 -5.46
C THR A 74 2.15 17.64 -5.21
N GLY A 75 2.22 18.08 -3.94
CA GLY A 75 2.13 19.48 -3.58
C GLY A 75 0.71 20.05 -3.73
N GLU A 76 -0.28 19.23 -3.99
CA GLU A 76 -1.66 19.64 -4.19
C GLU A 76 -2.54 19.21 -3.01
N ALA A 77 -3.51 20.03 -2.67
CA ALA A 77 -4.58 19.66 -1.75
C ALA A 77 -5.62 18.82 -2.50
N VAL A 78 -5.89 17.62 -2.01
CA VAL A 78 -6.85 16.71 -2.62
C VAL A 78 -7.93 16.38 -1.61
N LEU A 79 -9.19 16.50 -2.04
CA LEU A 79 -10.33 16.17 -1.20
C LEU A 79 -10.38 14.66 -0.94
N PRO A 80 -10.33 14.20 0.32
CA PRO A 80 -10.30 12.76 0.64
C PRO A 80 -11.52 11.99 0.16
N THR A 81 -12.65 12.67 -0.02
CA THR A 81 -13.93 12.08 -0.40
C THR A 81 -14.01 11.64 -1.86
N THR A 82 -13.10 12.12 -2.72
CA THR A 82 -13.19 11.87 -4.16
C THR A 82 -12.50 10.58 -4.62
N GLY A 83 -11.76 9.92 -3.74
CA GLY A 83 -10.92 8.78 -4.12
C GLY A 83 -9.67 9.16 -4.92
N ALA A 84 -9.58 10.37 -5.43
CA ALA A 84 -8.42 10.88 -6.17
C ALA A 84 -7.16 10.91 -5.29
N PHE A 85 -7.33 11.20 -4.01
CA PHE A 85 -6.28 11.17 -3.01
C PHE A 85 -5.52 9.83 -3.01
N TYR A 86 -6.24 8.72 -2.91
CA TYR A 86 -5.62 7.39 -2.90
C TYR A 86 -4.95 7.04 -4.22
N ARG A 87 -5.51 7.48 -5.34
CA ARG A 87 -4.91 7.27 -6.65
C ARG A 87 -3.57 7.98 -6.80
N ILE A 88 -3.49 9.23 -6.37
CA ILE A 88 -2.27 10.01 -6.40
C ILE A 88 -1.21 9.39 -5.49
N LEU A 89 -1.59 9.01 -4.29
CA LEU A 89 -0.71 8.35 -3.34
C LEU A 89 -0.10 7.08 -3.94
N ILE A 90 -0.93 6.24 -4.55
CA ILE A 90 -0.51 4.98 -5.17
C ILE A 90 0.42 5.21 -6.36
N SER A 91 0.22 6.27 -7.13
CA SER A 91 1.01 6.56 -8.34
C SER A 91 2.48 6.85 -8.04
N TYR A 92 2.79 7.43 -6.88
CA TYR A 92 4.13 7.83 -6.50
C TYR A 92 4.69 7.04 -5.32
N MET A 93 3.97 6.06 -4.87
CA MET A 93 4.31 5.27 -3.70
C MET A 93 4.25 3.78 -4.03
N ARG A 94 5.30 3.06 -3.63
CA ARG A 94 5.31 1.60 -3.69
C ARG A 94 5.36 1.05 -2.28
N ILE A 95 4.41 0.17 -1.95
CA ILE A 95 4.33 -0.47 -0.65
C ILE A 95 4.45 -1.97 -0.86
N THR A 96 5.39 -2.60 -0.15
CA THR A 96 5.57 -4.05 -0.17
C THR A 96 5.67 -4.57 1.26
N TYR A 97 5.29 -5.81 1.45
CA TYR A 97 5.42 -6.52 2.71
C TYR A 97 6.24 -7.78 2.48
N VAL A 98 7.27 -7.98 3.29
CA VAL A 98 8.16 -9.14 3.17
C VAL A 98 7.89 -10.08 4.34
N LEU A 99 7.49 -11.30 4.01
CA LEU A 99 7.25 -12.37 4.98
C LEU A 99 8.56 -12.78 5.69
N PRO A 100 8.47 -13.26 6.96
CA PRO A 100 9.67 -13.66 7.70
C PRO A 100 10.55 -14.68 6.96
N GLU A 101 9.94 -15.66 6.29
CA GLU A 101 10.64 -16.71 5.56
C GLU A 101 11.37 -16.21 4.31
N ARG A 102 11.03 -15.03 3.83
CA ARG A 102 11.69 -14.39 2.68
C ARG A 102 12.66 -13.29 3.08
N SER A 103 12.74 -12.99 4.36
CA SER A 103 13.61 -11.95 4.90
C SER A 103 14.97 -12.53 5.28
N ARG A 104 16.04 -11.79 5.01
CA ARG A 104 17.41 -12.17 5.39
C ARG A 104 17.58 -12.30 6.91
N THR A 105 16.84 -11.50 7.67
CA THR A 105 16.91 -11.49 9.13
C THR A 105 15.95 -12.46 9.80
N GLY A 106 15.08 -13.12 9.04
CA GLY A 106 13.98 -13.94 9.56
C GLY A 106 12.83 -13.14 10.16
N ARG A 107 12.84 -11.82 10.03
CA ARG A 107 11.80 -10.93 10.54
C ARG A 107 11.01 -10.33 9.39
N SER A 108 9.68 -10.24 9.55
CA SER A 108 8.85 -9.54 8.58
C SER A 108 9.14 -8.04 8.59
N TYR A 109 8.94 -7.39 7.45
CA TYR A 109 9.05 -5.94 7.36
C TYR A 109 8.19 -5.36 6.25
N TRP A 110 7.82 -4.09 6.42
CA TRP A 110 7.19 -3.28 5.40
C TRP A 110 8.25 -2.42 4.72
N ARG A 111 8.14 -2.29 3.42
CA ARG A 111 8.97 -1.35 2.66
C ARG A 111 8.06 -0.37 1.95
N VAL A 112 8.31 0.91 2.17
CA VAL A 112 7.56 2.00 1.52
C VAL A 112 8.56 2.87 0.78
N SER A 113 8.43 2.96 -0.54
CA SER A 113 9.26 3.82 -1.37
C SER A 113 8.39 4.93 -1.94
N ILE A 114 8.79 6.17 -1.72
CA ILE A 114 8.06 7.35 -2.16
C ILE A 114 8.94 8.13 -3.13
N ASN A 115 8.47 8.27 -4.37
CA ASN A 115 9.18 8.96 -5.44
C ASN A 115 8.33 10.13 -5.94
N PRO A 116 8.31 11.26 -5.23
CA PRO A 116 7.63 12.45 -5.72
C PRO A 116 8.45 13.09 -6.83
N ARG A 117 7.85 13.22 -8.01
CA ARG A 117 8.52 13.77 -9.20
C ARG A 117 9.11 15.16 -8.96
N SER A 118 8.51 15.94 -8.08
CA SER A 118 8.91 17.32 -7.79
C SER A 118 10.13 17.45 -6.88
N LEU A 119 10.52 16.41 -6.14
CA LEU A 119 11.54 16.51 -5.11
C LEU A 119 12.93 16.00 -5.52
N GLY A 120 13.05 15.29 -6.66
CA GLY A 120 14.34 14.81 -7.16
C GLY A 120 15.01 13.73 -6.31
N TYR A 121 14.33 13.14 -5.35
CA TYR A 121 14.85 12.04 -4.53
C TYR A 121 13.77 11.03 -4.19
N ILE A 122 14.21 9.81 -3.89
CA ILE A 122 13.34 8.72 -3.41
C ILE A 122 13.58 8.57 -1.93
N THR A 123 12.50 8.57 -1.15
CA THR A 123 12.55 8.25 0.29
C THR A 123 12.05 6.83 0.48
N THR A 124 12.85 6.00 1.13
CA THR A 124 12.51 4.61 1.43
C THR A 124 12.46 4.39 2.94
N TYR A 125 11.36 3.81 3.39
CA TYR A 125 11.17 3.38 4.78
C TYR A 125 11.23 1.87 4.84
N ILE A 126 11.99 1.34 5.81
CA ILE A 126 11.97 -0.07 6.18
C ILE A 126 11.42 -0.14 7.60
N ILE A 127 10.27 -0.76 7.77
CA ILE A 127 9.53 -0.80 9.04
C ILE A 127 9.45 -2.24 9.52
N ASP A 128 9.98 -2.52 10.71
CA ASP A 128 9.88 -3.86 11.32
C ASP A 128 8.41 -4.24 11.49
N GLY A 129 8.05 -5.44 11.01
CA GLY A 129 6.67 -5.91 11.00
C GLY A 129 6.09 -6.26 12.38
N GLU A 130 6.94 -6.37 13.39
CA GLU A 130 6.53 -6.68 14.76
C GLU A 130 6.64 -5.49 15.70
N THR A 131 7.71 -4.70 15.60
CA THR A 131 7.99 -3.60 16.53
C THR A 131 7.55 -2.25 16.04
N GLY A 132 7.45 -2.07 14.72
CA GLY A 132 7.20 -0.78 14.11
C GLY A 132 8.41 0.15 14.05
N GLU A 133 9.55 -0.29 14.56
CA GLU A 133 10.80 0.47 14.42
C GLU A 133 11.12 0.60 12.93
N PHE A 134 11.56 1.78 12.51
CA PHE A 134 11.84 2.02 11.11
C PHE A 134 13.14 2.75 10.88
N SER A 135 13.72 2.52 9.70
CA SER A 135 14.80 3.31 9.14
C SER A 135 14.29 4.07 7.92
N LYS A 136 14.92 5.19 7.64
CA LYS A 136 14.56 6.09 6.55
C LYS A 136 15.80 6.44 5.75
N GLU A 137 15.73 6.26 4.45
CA GLU A 137 16.82 6.56 3.54
C GLU A 137 16.32 7.47 2.41
N LYS A 138 17.12 8.51 2.08
CA LYS A 138 16.88 9.37 0.95
C LYS A 138 17.97 9.12 -0.10
N LYS A 139 17.54 8.84 -1.33
CA LYS A 139 18.44 8.63 -2.45
C LYS A 139 18.11 9.60 -3.57
N PHE A 140 19.09 10.37 -4.00
CA PHE A 140 18.90 11.27 -5.11
C PHE A 140 18.77 10.50 -6.43
N VAL A 141 17.83 10.94 -7.25
CA VAL A 141 17.63 10.39 -8.58
C VAL A 141 18.24 11.38 -9.57
N MET A 142 19.20 10.91 -10.36
CA MET A 142 19.76 11.74 -11.45
C MET A 142 18.67 11.93 -12.49
N LYS A 143 18.36 13.22 -12.76
CA LYS A 143 17.52 13.55 -13.91
C LYS A 143 18.39 13.49 -15.15
N TYR A 144 18.05 12.59 -16.04
CA TYR A 144 18.56 12.64 -17.40
C TYR A 144 17.71 13.65 -18.18
N GLU A 145 18.36 14.67 -18.67
CA GLU A 145 17.72 15.58 -19.61
C GLU A 145 17.74 14.98 -21.01
#